data_87d398a76c9e5f83230b119b92d34a10
#
_entry.id   87d398a76c9e5f83230b119b92d34a10
#
_cell.length_a   1.000
_cell.length_b   1.000
_cell.length_c   1.000
_cell.angle_alpha   90.00
_cell.angle_beta   90.00
_cell.angle_gamma   90.00
#
_symmetry.space_group_name_H-M   'P 1'
#
loop_
_entity.id
_entity.type
_entity.pdbx_description
1 polymer ?
#
loop_
_entity_poly.entity_id
_entity_poly.type
_entity_poly.pdbx_seq_one_letter_code
_entity_poly.pdbx_strand_id
1 'polypeptide(L)'
;MSKHSRFKSVSPLVTYISEPENVDSLVVRNQPEKTVSNARDLGGLPLDGGMMIAYKKFVRGGRLYKLNEKSEKVIKDYGITTVIDLRMDEECRDKPDTMIKGVEYVRIPLVCTATAGITHGKNMAKIMFRESRRIKNEFADVDEYMASVYENILFSDDTRAALRVFFDKIFNAEGCIYFHCAGGKDRAGLCAMLIEYLLGVDKELMIDDYMYSKKSGKTKRHWSKFGLTVLPFPRRFRAILFGMMNAKENYIQSAIDSIDSRYGSIDKYFVEALGISEENIKSFRQSCIVPRAYPEK
;
A
#
# COMPACT_ATOMS: atom_id res chain seq x y z
N MET A 1 -25.46 24.03 -9.40
CA MET A 1 -24.21 24.74 -9.78
C MET A 1 -23.06 24.14 -9.03
N SER A 2 -22.13 23.61 -9.76
CA SER A 2 -21.10 22.64 -9.38
C SER A 2 -20.04 23.19 -8.44
N LYS A 3 -19.84 22.54 -7.25
CA LYS A 3 -18.75 22.79 -6.31
C LYS A 3 -17.42 22.05 -6.69
N HIS A 4 -17.29 21.65 -7.96
CA HIS A 4 -16.20 20.75 -8.42
C HIS A 4 -14.93 21.42 -8.94
N SER A 5 -14.73 22.75 -8.74
CA SER A 5 -13.62 23.42 -9.43
C SER A 5 -12.44 23.90 -8.57
N ARG A 6 -12.36 23.61 -7.26
CA ARG A 6 -11.31 24.16 -6.40
C ARG A 6 -10.12 23.24 -6.06
N PHE A 7 -10.15 21.98 -6.45
CA PHE A 7 -9.13 21.01 -6.02
C PHE A 7 -8.22 20.47 -7.13
N LYS A 8 -8.11 21.12 -8.27
CA LYS A 8 -7.36 20.61 -9.44
C LYS A 8 -5.85 20.83 -9.44
N SER A 9 -5.24 21.53 -8.49
CA SER A 9 -3.81 21.89 -8.61
C SER A 9 -2.84 21.28 -7.61
N VAL A 10 -3.28 20.74 -6.47
CA VAL A 10 -2.40 20.06 -5.49
C VAL A 10 -3.18 18.90 -4.88
N SER A 11 -2.65 17.68 -4.96
CA SER A 11 -3.24 16.55 -4.22
C SER A 11 -3.29 16.91 -2.74
N PRO A 12 -4.43 16.73 -2.03
CA PRO A 12 -4.53 16.98 -0.60
C PRO A 12 -3.39 16.32 0.19
N LEU A 13 -3.03 15.11 -0.16
CA LEU A 13 -1.88 14.37 0.40
C LEU A 13 -0.56 15.18 0.33
N VAL A 14 -0.31 15.89 -0.76
CA VAL A 14 0.92 16.69 -0.91
C VAL A 14 0.98 17.82 0.12
N THR A 15 -0.15 18.41 0.46
CA THR A 15 -0.25 19.48 1.45
C THR A 15 -0.16 18.95 2.88
N TYR A 16 -0.71 17.75 3.15
CA TYR A 16 -0.75 17.16 4.49
C TYR A 16 0.52 16.42 4.89
N ILE A 17 1.32 15.95 3.92
CA ILE A 17 2.60 15.26 4.20
C ILE A 17 3.76 16.27 4.30
N SER A 18 3.54 17.57 4.08
CA SER A 18 4.60 18.60 4.01
C SER A 18 5.00 19.22 5.35
N GLU A 19 4.47 18.79 6.50
CA GLU A 19 4.88 19.31 7.81
C GLU A 19 4.72 18.24 8.91
N PRO A 20 5.70 17.97 9.71
CA PRO A 20 6.82 18.71 10.24
C PRO A 20 8.19 18.30 9.66
N GLU A 21 9.25 19.05 9.95
CA GLU A 21 10.60 19.00 9.36
C GLU A 21 11.29 17.62 9.28
N ASN A 22 10.79 16.59 9.96
CA ASN A 22 11.35 15.24 9.97
C ASN A 22 10.62 14.21 9.10
N VAL A 23 9.42 14.50 8.59
CA VAL A 23 8.66 13.58 7.70
C VAL A 23 9.26 13.58 6.30
N ASP A 24 9.83 14.69 5.87
CA ASP A 24 10.50 14.84 4.57
C ASP A 24 11.68 13.88 4.37
N SER A 25 12.27 13.34 5.44
CA SER A 25 13.39 12.41 5.33
C SER A 25 13.01 11.03 4.81
N LEU A 26 11.80 10.52 5.10
CA LEU A 26 11.28 9.28 4.52
C LEU A 26 10.59 9.52 3.17
N VAL A 27 9.90 10.65 3.06
CA VAL A 27 9.25 11.10 1.82
C VAL A 27 10.24 11.95 1.04
N VAL A 28 11.31 11.36 0.55
CA VAL A 28 12.27 12.06 -0.31
C VAL A 28 11.61 12.37 -1.66
N ARG A 29 10.85 13.47 -1.70
CA ARG A 29 10.13 13.91 -2.90
C ARG A 29 11.04 14.45 -3.98
N ASN A 30 12.23 14.96 -3.63
CA ASN A 30 13.07 15.74 -4.54
C ASN A 30 14.57 15.40 -4.49
N GLN A 31 14.99 14.24 -3.93
CA GLN A 31 16.41 13.88 -3.96
C GLN A 31 16.70 12.73 -4.93
N PRO A 32 17.78 12.81 -5.70
CA PRO A 32 18.18 11.76 -6.67
C PRO A 32 18.57 10.44 -6.00
N GLU A 33 18.91 10.42 -4.72
CA GLU A 33 19.25 9.24 -3.94
C GLU A 33 18.04 8.77 -3.13
N LYS A 34 17.18 7.99 -3.77
CA LYS A 34 15.96 7.44 -3.16
C LYS A 34 16.30 6.43 -2.08
N THR A 35 16.06 6.76 -0.84
CA THR A 35 16.29 5.89 0.29
C THR A 35 15.42 4.64 0.21
N VAL A 36 14.12 4.77 0.08
CA VAL A 36 13.18 3.66 -0.11
C VAL A 36 12.10 4.04 -1.12
N SER A 37 11.85 3.16 -2.09
CA SER A 37 10.86 3.46 -3.13
C SER A 37 9.44 3.45 -2.56
N ASN A 38 8.63 4.46 -2.91
CA ASN A 38 7.21 4.56 -2.55
C ASN A 38 6.94 4.60 -1.02
N ALA A 39 7.96 4.95 -0.22
CA ALA A 39 7.81 5.06 1.23
C ALA A 39 7.07 6.34 1.61
N ARG A 40 6.16 6.23 2.59
CA ARG A 40 5.44 7.35 3.21
C ARG A 40 4.75 6.94 4.49
N ASP A 41 4.62 7.90 5.40
CA ASP A 41 3.81 7.79 6.61
C ASP A 41 2.32 7.98 6.24
N LEU A 42 1.43 7.27 6.91
CA LEU A 42 -0.02 7.50 6.86
C LEU A 42 -0.43 8.63 7.83
N GLY A 43 0.48 9.04 8.72
CA GLY A 43 0.27 10.17 9.62
C GLY A 43 0.00 11.47 8.88
N GLY A 44 -0.79 12.35 9.50
CA GLY A 44 -1.21 13.63 8.92
C GLY A 44 -2.42 13.54 7.98
N LEU A 45 -2.91 12.35 7.62
CA LEU A 45 -4.17 12.21 6.90
C LEU A 45 -5.31 12.77 7.75
N PRO A 46 -6.09 13.74 7.22
CA PRO A 46 -7.16 14.39 7.96
C PRO A 46 -8.34 13.45 8.17
N LEU A 47 -8.98 13.64 9.30
CA LEU A 47 -10.20 12.98 9.73
C LEU A 47 -11.25 14.03 10.08
N ASP A 48 -12.48 13.61 10.24
CA ASP A 48 -13.56 14.49 10.71
C ASP A 48 -13.26 15.12 12.07
N GLY A 49 -13.92 16.25 12.35
CA GLY A 49 -13.80 16.93 13.64
C GLY A 49 -12.44 17.58 13.91
N GLY A 50 -11.63 17.85 12.87
CA GLY A 50 -10.33 18.47 13.05
C GLY A 50 -9.26 17.53 13.59
N MET A 51 -9.47 16.24 13.42
CA MET A 51 -8.55 15.18 13.83
C MET A 51 -7.65 14.74 12.66
N MET A 52 -6.62 13.94 12.96
CA MET A 52 -5.73 13.33 11.95
C MET A 52 -5.15 12.01 12.47
N ILE A 53 -4.63 11.20 11.57
CA ILE A 53 -3.79 10.04 11.95
C ILE A 53 -2.49 10.55 12.56
N ALA A 54 -2.10 10.00 13.70
CA ALA A 54 -0.83 10.33 14.34
C ALA A 54 0.37 9.94 13.46
N TYR A 55 1.37 10.83 13.39
CA TYR A 55 2.63 10.53 12.70
C TYR A 55 3.42 9.43 13.40
N LYS A 56 4.29 8.77 12.65
CA LYS A 56 5.22 7.74 13.15
C LYS A 56 4.51 6.53 13.75
N LYS A 57 3.30 6.22 13.28
CA LYS A 57 2.59 4.99 13.60
C LYS A 57 2.75 3.98 12.47
N PHE A 58 2.42 4.37 11.23
CA PHE A 58 2.33 3.46 10.09
C PHE A 58 3.00 4.05 8.87
N VAL A 59 4.08 3.43 8.43
CA VAL A 59 4.79 3.78 7.21
C VAL A 59 4.64 2.65 6.20
N ARG A 60 4.19 2.96 5.00
CA ARG A 60 4.13 2.00 3.90
C ARG A 60 5.21 2.26 2.87
N GLY A 61 5.66 1.21 2.17
CA GLY A 61 6.65 1.42 1.11
C GLY A 61 7.00 0.17 0.30
N GLY A 62 8.06 0.27 -0.49
CA GLY A 62 8.67 -0.84 -1.21
C GLY A 62 9.69 -1.60 -0.34
N ARG A 63 10.19 -2.72 -0.87
CA ARG A 63 11.18 -3.56 -0.18
C ARG A 63 12.45 -2.80 0.19
N LEU A 64 13.07 -3.21 1.29
CA LEU A 64 14.31 -2.66 1.84
C LEU A 64 15.57 -3.34 1.25
N TYR A 65 15.57 -3.59 -0.07
CA TYR A 65 16.64 -4.34 -0.74
C TYR A 65 17.84 -3.46 -1.06
N LYS A 66 19.04 -3.89 -0.63
CA LYS A 66 20.32 -3.19 -0.85
C LYS A 66 20.27 -1.73 -0.39
N LEU A 67 19.84 -1.52 0.83
CA LEU A 67 19.96 -0.21 1.46
C LEU A 67 21.45 0.11 1.69
N ASN A 68 21.81 1.37 1.53
CA ASN A 68 23.10 1.89 1.97
C ASN A 68 22.97 2.44 3.41
N GLU A 69 24.09 2.71 4.05
CA GLU A 69 24.16 3.21 5.44
C GLU A 69 23.33 4.48 5.66
N LYS A 70 23.30 5.39 4.67
CA LYS A 70 22.48 6.60 4.75
C LYS A 70 20.99 6.26 4.84
N SER A 71 20.54 5.28 4.03
CA SER A 71 19.15 4.81 4.03
C SER A 71 18.77 4.09 5.30
N GLU A 72 19.68 3.26 5.84
CA GLU A 72 19.49 2.60 7.13
C GLU A 72 19.37 3.62 8.26
N LYS A 73 20.25 4.64 8.24
CA LYS A 73 20.20 5.73 9.23
C LYS A 73 18.87 6.46 9.18
N VAL A 74 18.35 6.81 7.99
CA VAL A 74 17.05 7.47 7.85
C VAL A 74 15.93 6.65 8.47
N ILE A 75 15.90 5.33 8.24
CA ILE A 75 14.88 4.43 8.80
C ILE A 75 14.95 4.42 10.35
N LYS A 76 16.17 4.34 10.91
CA LYS A 76 16.38 4.40 12.36
C LYS A 76 15.99 5.74 12.97
N ASP A 77 16.45 6.83 12.38
CA ASP A 77 16.17 8.19 12.85
C ASP A 77 14.69 8.53 12.81
N TYR A 78 13.96 7.93 11.86
CA TYR A 78 12.50 8.06 11.80
C TYR A 78 11.80 7.38 12.96
N GLY A 79 12.43 6.39 13.58
CA GLY A 79 11.90 5.65 14.72
C GLY A 79 11.15 4.38 14.33
N ILE A 80 11.41 3.80 13.15
CA ILE A 80 10.85 2.51 12.75
C ILE A 80 11.41 1.42 13.67
N THR A 81 10.53 0.73 14.38
CA THR A 81 10.84 -0.36 15.31
C THR A 81 10.56 -1.73 14.72
N THR A 82 9.60 -1.82 13.81
CA THR A 82 9.16 -3.09 13.23
C THR A 82 8.98 -2.97 11.73
N VAL A 83 9.47 -3.96 10.99
CA VAL A 83 9.25 -4.13 9.55
C VAL A 83 8.36 -5.33 9.33
N ILE A 84 7.23 -5.15 8.63
CA ILE A 84 6.35 -6.23 8.20
C ILE A 84 6.49 -6.45 6.69
N ASP A 85 7.00 -7.61 6.29
CA ASP A 85 7.17 -8.00 4.89
C ASP A 85 5.99 -8.87 4.42
N LEU A 86 5.21 -8.34 3.46
CA LEU A 86 4.03 -8.98 2.88
C LEU A 86 4.36 -9.84 1.65
N ARG A 87 5.63 -10.07 1.34
CA ARG A 87 6.08 -10.76 0.13
C ARG A 87 6.08 -12.27 0.28
N MET A 88 6.01 -12.95 -0.87
CA MET A 88 6.22 -14.39 -0.95
C MET A 88 7.67 -14.77 -0.65
N ASP A 89 7.90 -16.03 -0.27
CA ASP A 89 9.23 -16.58 -0.01
C ASP A 89 10.18 -16.45 -1.20
N GLU A 90 9.68 -16.66 -2.41
CA GLU A 90 10.50 -16.51 -3.63
C GLU A 90 10.95 -15.06 -3.85
N GLU A 91 10.07 -14.09 -3.60
CA GLU A 91 10.40 -12.67 -3.72
C GLU A 91 11.46 -12.25 -2.70
N CYS A 92 11.39 -12.80 -1.49
CA CYS A 92 12.35 -12.55 -0.41
C CYS A 92 13.71 -13.21 -0.70
N ARG A 93 13.72 -14.45 -1.22
CA ARG A 93 14.97 -15.12 -1.64
C ARG A 93 15.66 -14.40 -2.78
N ASP A 94 14.90 -13.88 -3.75
CA ASP A 94 15.46 -13.16 -4.90
C ASP A 94 16.01 -11.78 -4.53
N LYS A 95 15.35 -11.10 -3.61
CA LYS A 95 15.70 -9.73 -3.17
C LYS A 95 15.45 -9.58 -1.68
N PRO A 96 16.31 -10.17 -0.83
CA PRO A 96 16.17 -10.06 0.61
C PRO A 96 16.26 -8.61 1.07
N ASP A 97 15.53 -8.29 2.13
CA ASP A 97 15.67 -6.97 2.75
C ASP A 97 17.02 -6.85 3.47
N THR A 98 17.54 -5.64 3.51
CA THR A 98 18.65 -5.28 4.37
C THR A 98 18.16 -5.28 5.81
N MET A 99 18.77 -6.11 6.65
CA MET A 99 18.44 -6.22 8.07
C MET A 99 19.06 -5.06 8.83
N ILE A 100 18.24 -4.22 9.43
CA ILE A 100 18.69 -3.03 10.19
C ILE A 100 18.79 -3.39 11.67
N LYS A 101 19.95 -3.19 12.26
CA LYS A 101 20.18 -3.53 13.69
C LYS A 101 19.22 -2.76 14.62
N GLY A 102 18.52 -3.49 15.47
CA GLY A 102 17.55 -2.94 16.43
C GLY A 102 16.14 -2.78 15.88
N VAL A 103 15.86 -3.27 14.66
CA VAL A 103 14.52 -3.31 14.07
C VAL A 103 14.05 -4.76 14.04
N GLU A 104 12.83 -5.02 14.52
CA GLU A 104 12.15 -6.32 14.40
C GLU A 104 11.71 -6.56 12.96
N TYR A 105 11.86 -7.79 12.46
CA TYR A 105 11.37 -8.19 11.13
C TYR A 105 10.35 -9.32 11.25
N VAL A 106 9.15 -9.05 10.77
CA VAL A 106 8.04 -10.01 10.78
C VAL A 106 7.62 -10.29 9.34
N ARG A 107 7.51 -11.56 8.98
CA ARG A 107 7.01 -11.96 7.66
C ARG A 107 5.57 -12.40 7.76
N ILE A 108 4.71 -11.75 6.98
CA ILE A 108 3.29 -12.06 6.86
C ILE A 108 2.94 -12.10 5.38
N PRO A 109 3.22 -13.23 4.68
CA PRO A 109 2.97 -13.31 3.24
C PRO A 109 1.50 -13.12 2.92
N LEU A 110 1.17 -12.01 2.26
CA LEU A 110 -0.19 -11.73 1.82
C LEU A 110 -0.37 -12.25 0.39
N VAL A 111 -0.69 -13.54 0.27
CA VAL A 111 -0.70 -14.28 -0.98
C VAL A 111 -1.87 -15.24 -1.05
N CYS A 112 -2.57 -15.21 -2.16
CA CYS A 112 -3.52 -16.25 -2.57
C CYS A 112 -3.22 -16.65 -4.02
N THR A 113 -3.92 -17.63 -4.54
CA THR A 113 -3.79 -18.07 -5.95
C THR A 113 -4.00 -16.93 -6.94
N ALA A 114 -4.82 -15.92 -6.59
CA ALA A 114 -5.09 -14.75 -7.41
C ALA A 114 -3.96 -13.69 -7.37
N THR A 115 -3.05 -13.74 -6.40
CA THR A 115 -1.98 -12.73 -6.28
C THR A 115 -0.83 -12.90 -7.26
N ALA A 116 -0.84 -13.93 -8.10
CA ALA A 116 0.19 -14.19 -9.11
C ALA A 116 0.48 -12.97 -10.02
N GLY A 117 -0.53 -12.14 -10.29
CA GLY A 117 -0.40 -10.92 -11.11
C GLY A 117 0.34 -9.76 -10.44
N ILE A 118 0.49 -9.77 -9.12
CA ILE A 118 1.14 -8.70 -8.35
C ILE A 118 2.43 -9.13 -7.65
N THR A 119 2.84 -10.39 -7.84
CA THR A 119 4.09 -10.93 -7.31
C THR A 119 5.28 -10.69 -8.25
N HIS A 120 6.49 -10.66 -7.72
CA HIS A 120 7.70 -10.32 -8.44
C HIS A 120 8.83 -11.33 -8.15
N GLY A 121 8.96 -12.37 -9.00
CA GLY A 121 10.01 -13.39 -8.87
C GLY A 121 10.68 -13.72 -10.20
N LYS A 122 11.66 -14.63 -10.19
CA LYS A 122 12.44 -15.04 -11.39
C LYS A 122 11.59 -15.64 -12.50
N ASN A 123 10.47 -16.28 -12.16
CA ASN A 123 9.56 -16.93 -13.12
C ASN A 123 8.46 -15.99 -13.64
N MET A 124 8.61 -14.68 -13.47
CA MET A 124 7.61 -13.67 -13.83
C MET A 124 7.06 -13.85 -15.24
N ALA A 125 7.92 -14.04 -16.25
CA ALA A 125 7.47 -14.20 -17.63
C ALA A 125 6.54 -15.41 -17.82
N LYS A 126 6.82 -16.54 -17.15
CA LYS A 126 6.01 -17.75 -17.22
C LYS A 126 4.66 -17.57 -16.48
N ILE A 127 4.70 -16.93 -15.32
CA ILE A 127 3.51 -16.57 -14.54
C ILE A 127 2.63 -15.63 -15.38
N MET A 128 3.20 -14.57 -15.93
CA MET A 128 2.48 -13.59 -16.72
C MET A 128 1.90 -14.17 -18.01
N PHE A 129 2.57 -15.11 -18.64
CA PHE A 129 2.02 -15.80 -19.80
C PHE A 129 0.79 -16.64 -19.43
N ARG A 130 0.85 -17.35 -18.28
CA ARG A 130 -0.30 -18.11 -17.77
C ARG A 130 -1.46 -17.17 -17.42
N GLU A 131 -1.19 -16.09 -16.67
CA GLU A 131 -2.21 -15.12 -16.30
C GLU A 131 -2.80 -14.39 -17.52
N SER A 132 -2.01 -14.11 -18.56
CA SER A 132 -2.53 -13.51 -19.79
C SER A 132 -3.56 -14.37 -20.51
N ARG A 133 -3.40 -15.72 -20.44
CA ARG A 133 -4.42 -16.66 -20.96
C ARG A 133 -5.66 -16.67 -20.08
N ARG A 134 -5.48 -16.66 -18.76
CA ARG A 134 -6.58 -16.63 -17.80
C ARG A 134 -7.38 -15.35 -17.95
N ILE A 135 -6.73 -14.19 -18.00
CA ILE A 135 -7.38 -12.88 -18.22
C ILE A 135 -8.21 -12.90 -19.49
N LYS A 136 -7.67 -13.46 -20.58
CA LYS A 136 -8.39 -13.55 -21.86
C LYS A 136 -9.67 -14.40 -21.79
N ASN A 137 -9.67 -15.45 -20.96
CA ASN A 137 -10.74 -16.45 -20.95
C ASN A 137 -11.80 -16.18 -19.87
N GLU A 138 -11.42 -15.53 -18.76
CA GLU A 138 -12.24 -15.41 -17.56
C GLU A 138 -12.69 -13.97 -17.27
N PHE A 139 -12.03 -12.96 -17.85
CA PHE A 139 -12.29 -11.54 -17.57
C PHE A 139 -12.49 -10.74 -18.85
N ALA A 140 -13.31 -9.70 -18.80
CA ALA A 140 -13.52 -8.79 -19.93
C ALA A 140 -12.23 -8.04 -20.28
N ASP A 141 -11.48 -7.60 -19.26
CA ASP A 141 -10.21 -6.91 -19.43
C ASP A 141 -9.27 -7.07 -18.21
N VAL A 142 -8.13 -6.39 -18.24
CA VAL A 142 -7.15 -6.42 -17.17
C VAL A 142 -7.61 -5.68 -15.92
N ASP A 143 -8.53 -4.73 -16.02
CA ASP A 143 -9.01 -3.96 -14.89
C ASP A 143 -9.96 -4.80 -14.04
N GLU A 144 -10.86 -5.55 -14.66
CA GLU A 144 -11.70 -6.54 -13.99
C GLU A 144 -10.86 -7.62 -13.30
N TYR A 145 -9.83 -8.14 -14.00
CA TYR A 145 -8.89 -9.09 -13.37
C TYR A 145 -8.21 -8.48 -12.14
N MET A 146 -7.70 -7.26 -12.23
CA MET A 146 -7.03 -6.61 -11.09
C MET A 146 -8.00 -6.35 -9.94
N ALA A 147 -9.24 -5.94 -10.22
CA ALA A 147 -10.28 -5.82 -9.21
C ALA A 147 -10.50 -7.15 -8.49
N SER A 148 -10.63 -8.25 -9.24
CA SER A 148 -10.77 -9.59 -8.65
C SER A 148 -9.57 -10.01 -7.80
N VAL A 149 -8.34 -9.62 -8.18
CA VAL A 149 -7.14 -9.86 -7.37
C VAL A 149 -7.24 -9.15 -6.03
N TYR A 150 -7.68 -7.87 -6.01
CA TYR A 150 -7.85 -7.10 -4.77
C TYR A 150 -8.95 -7.68 -3.88
N GLU A 151 -10.08 -8.07 -4.47
CA GLU A 151 -11.15 -8.76 -3.73
C GLU A 151 -10.67 -10.09 -3.14
N ASN A 152 -9.93 -10.88 -3.89
CA ASN A 152 -9.39 -12.15 -3.39
C ASN A 152 -8.42 -11.93 -2.20
N ILE A 153 -7.63 -10.85 -2.20
CA ILE A 153 -6.78 -10.51 -1.05
C ILE A 153 -7.63 -10.18 0.17
N LEU A 154 -8.78 -9.54 0.00
CA LEU A 154 -9.66 -9.16 1.12
C LEU A 154 -10.47 -10.35 1.66
N PHE A 155 -10.86 -11.29 0.79
CA PHE A 155 -11.93 -12.24 1.12
C PHE A 155 -11.57 -13.72 1.04
N SER A 156 -10.41 -14.12 0.49
CA SER A 156 -10.00 -15.52 0.53
C SER A 156 -9.55 -15.93 1.95
N ASP A 157 -9.79 -17.18 2.32
CA ASP A 157 -9.49 -17.66 3.66
C ASP A 157 -8.01 -17.52 4.03
N ASP A 158 -7.11 -17.85 3.09
CA ASP A 158 -5.66 -17.76 3.30
C ASP A 158 -5.22 -16.33 3.59
N THR A 159 -5.72 -15.37 2.82
CA THR A 159 -5.33 -13.95 2.99
C THR A 159 -6.02 -13.31 4.18
N ARG A 160 -7.26 -13.71 4.52
CA ARG A 160 -7.91 -13.24 5.75
C ARG A 160 -7.15 -13.69 7.00
N ALA A 161 -6.63 -14.92 7.02
CA ALA A 161 -5.77 -15.40 8.11
C ALA A 161 -4.49 -14.55 8.21
N ALA A 162 -3.84 -14.23 7.09
CA ALA A 162 -2.67 -13.36 7.06
C ALA A 162 -3.01 -11.91 7.47
N LEU A 163 -4.14 -11.36 7.02
CA LEU A 163 -4.61 -10.03 7.42
C LEU A 163 -4.90 -9.97 8.93
N ARG A 164 -5.50 -11.02 9.51
CA ARG A 164 -5.69 -11.10 10.96
C ARG A 164 -4.36 -10.98 11.71
N VAL A 165 -3.34 -11.75 11.31
CA VAL A 165 -2.00 -11.67 11.91
C VAL A 165 -1.36 -10.30 11.70
N PHE A 166 -1.55 -9.70 10.52
CA PHE A 166 -1.07 -8.34 10.23
C PHE A 166 -1.71 -7.31 11.18
N PHE A 167 -3.04 -7.34 11.34
CA PHE A 167 -3.73 -6.40 12.22
C PHE A 167 -3.48 -6.66 13.70
N ASP A 168 -3.26 -7.91 14.11
CA ASP A 168 -2.80 -8.21 15.46
C ASP A 168 -1.47 -7.52 15.76
N LYS A 169 -0.50 -7.58 14.84
CA LYS A 169 0.77 -6.83 14.97
C LYS A 169 0.58 -5.32 14.95
N ILE A 170 -0.30 -4.80 14.09
CA ILE A 170 -0.62 -3.36 13.99
C ILE A 170 -1.23 -2.83 15.29
N PHE A 171 -2.17 -3.55 15.89
CA PHE A 171 -2.89 -3.13 17.09
C PHE A 171 -2.02 -3.17 18.36
N ASN A 172 -1.07 -4.10 18.41
CA ASN A 172 -0.18 -4.29 19.56
C ASN A 172 1.19 -3.60 19.41
N ALA A 173 1.35 -2.73 18.41
CA ALA A 173 2.63 -2.10 18.17
C ALA A 173 2.94 -0.97 19.15
N GLU A 174 4.10 -1.02 19.79
CA GLU A 174 4.58 0.04 20.70
C GLU A 174 5.33 1.17 19.97
N GLY A 175 5.66 1.00 18.69
CA GLY A 175 6.47 1.96 17.91
C GLY A 175 5.95 2.19 16.50
N CYS A 176 6.83 2.67 15.65
CA CYS A 176 6.54 2.91 14.24
C CYS A 176 6.71 1.63 13.43
N ILE A 177 5.65 1.20 12.75
CA ILE A 177 5.68 0.05 11.85
C ILE A 177 5.94 0.50 10.41
N TYR A 178 6.93 -0.14 9.77
CA TYR A 178 7.10 -0.09 8.32
C TYR A 178 6.55 -1.37 7.71
N PHE A 179 5.52 -1.29 6.87
CA PHE A 179 5.01 -2.45 6.16
C PHE A 179 5.15 -2.30 4.65
N HIS A 180 5.53 -3.39 3.99
CA HIS A 180 5.84 -3.33 2.58
C HIS A 180 5.54 -4.61 1.81
N CYS A 181 5.50 -4.46 0.49
CA CYS A 181 5.60 -5.57 -0.45
C CYS A 181 6.77 -5.31 -1.42
N ALA A 182 6.75 -5.86 -2.63
CA ALA A 182 7.82 -5.61 -3.60
C ALA A 182 7.94 -4.14 -4.03
N GLY A 183 6.82 -3.50 -4.37
CA GLY A 183 6.74 -2.12 -4.85
C GLY A 183 6.03 -1.15 -3.93
N GLY A 184 5.47 -1.61 -2.80
CA GLY A 184 4.67 -0.79 -1.90
C GLY A 184 3.33 -0.33 -2.50
N LYS A 185 2.88 -0.93 -3.60
CA LYS A 185 1.69 -0.52 -4.35
C LYS A 185 0.46 -1.35 -3.97
N ASP A 186 0.41 -2.62 -4.37
CA ASP A 186 -0.81 -3.44 -4.30
C ASP A 186 -1.06 -3.96 -2.88
N ARG A 187 -0.32 -4.97 -2.40
CA ARG A 187 -0.51 -5.58 -1.07
C ARG A 187 -0.37 -4.55 0.06
N ALA A 188 0.71 -3.77 0.05
CA ALA A 188 0.89 -2.68 1.01
C ALA A 188 -0.15 -1.56 0.81
N GLY A 189 -0.67 -1.38 -0.40
CA GLY A 189 -1.75 -0.44 -0.71
C GLY A 189 -3.07 -0.85 -0.07
N LEU A 190 -3.43 -2.13 -0.18
CA LEU A 190 -4.63 -2.65 0.47
C LEU A 190 -4.53 -2.62 2.00
N CYS A 191 -3.38 -2.99 2.57
CA CYS A 191 -3.17 -2.88 4.02
C CYS A 191 -3.30 -1.43 4.50
N ALA A 192 -2.74 -0.46 3.77
CA ALA A 192 -2.88 0.95 4.11
C ALA A 192 -4.34 1.42 4.01
N MET A 193 -5.03 1.08 2.91
CA MET A 193 -6.45 1.39 2.74
C MET A 193 -7.29 0.84 3.89
N LEU A 194 -7.03 -0.39 4.35
CA LEU A 194 -7.74 -0.97 5.49
C LEU A 194 -7.47 -0.20 6.79
N ILE A 195 -6.22 0.23 7.04
CA ILE A 195 -5.86 1.08 8.20
C ILE A 195 -6.55 2.43 8.10
N GLU A 196 -6.45 3.10 6.96
CA GLU A 196 -7.04 4.40 6.68
C GLU A 196 -8.56 4.36 6.84
N TYR A 197 -9.21 3.35 6.25
CA TYR A 197 -10.66 3.17 6.34
C TYR A 197 -11.10 2.91 7.79
N LEU A 198 -10.40 2.03 8.51
CA LEU A 198 -10.69 1.75 9.92
C LEU A 198 -10.55 2.99 10.80
N LEU A 199 -9.61 3.89 10.50
CA LEU A 199 -9.41 5.14 11.22
C LEU A 199 -10.37 6.27 10.79
N GLY A 200 -11.17 6.07 9.75
CA GLY A 200 -12.18 7.02 9.28
C GLY A 200 -11.67 8.05 8.28
N VAL A 201 -10.65 7.70 7.51
CA VAL A 201 -10.19 8.53 6.38
C VAL A 201 -11.23 8.52 5.27
N ASP A 202 -11.49 9.68 4.68
CA ASP A 202 -12.40 9.82 3.54
C ASP A 202 -11.95 8.99 2.33
N LYS A 203 -12.92 8.46 1.58
CA LYS A 203 -12.69 7.59 0.43
C LYS A 203 -11.81 8.22 -0.64
N GLU A 204 -12.03 9.49 -0.95
CA GLU A 204 -11.20 10.23 -1.90
C GLU A 204 -9.74 10.31 -1.45
N LEU A 205 -9.49 10.50 -0.15
CA LEU A 205 -8.13 10.55 0.40
C LEU A 205 -7.44 9.18 0.37
N MET A 206 -8.17 8.09 0.65
CA MET A 206 -7.64 6.73 0.51
C MET A 206 -7.25 6.42 -0.95
N ILE A 207 -8.07 6.84 -1.91
CA ILE A 207 -7.77 6.71 -3.34
C ILE A 207 -6.53 7.55 -3.70
N ASP A 208 -6.44 8.77 -3.21
CA ASP A 208 -5.30 9.67 -3.44
C ASP A 208 -3.99 9.10 -2.86
N ASP A 209 -4.01 8.54 -1.65
CA ASP A 209 -2.85 7.85 -1.09
C ASP A 209 -2.44 6.68 -2.00
N TYR A 210 -3.36 5.81 -2.37
CA TYR A 210 -3.06 4.71 -3.26
C TYR A 210 -2.47 5.19 -4.59
N MET A 211 -3.05 6.25 -5.20
CA MET A 211 -2.62 6.82 -6.47
C MET A 211 -1.27 7.55 -6.40
N TYR A 212 -0.81 7.94 -5.21
CA TYR A 212 0.55 8.46 -5.02
C TYR A 212 1.61 7.46 -5.51
N SER A 213 1.35 6.16 -5.40
CA SER A 213 2.21 5.10 -5.93
C SER A 213 2.49 5.22 -7.43
N LYS A 214 1.59 5.88 -8.18
CA LYS A 214 1.78 6.21 -9.61
C LYS A 214 2.85 7.28 -9.82
N LYS A 215 2.99 8.21 -8.89
CA LYS A 215 3.99 9.30 -8.95
C LYS A 215 5.39 8.76 -8.59
N SER A 216 5.47 7.97 -7.54
CA SER A 216 6.73 7.39 -7.04
C SER A 216 7.46 6.47 -8.03
N GLY A 217 6.74 5.80 -8.93
CA GLY A 217 7.29 4.85 -9.91
C GLY A 217 7.60 5.42 -11.30
N LYS A 218 7.49 6.73 -11.56
CA LYS A 218 7.53 7.32 -12.90
C LYS A 218 8.79 6.93 -13.71
N THR A 219 9.96 7.04 -13.14
CA THR A 219 11.24 6.78 -13.86
C THR A 219 11.41 5.30 -14.23
N LYS A 220 11.19 4.38 -13.28
CA LYS A 220 11.27 2.92 -13.54
C LYS A 220 10.21 2.47 -14.55
N ARG A 221 9.03 3.07 -14.51
CA ARG A 221 7.93 2.78 -15.44
C ARG A 221 8.20 3.28 -16.86
N HIS A 222 8.93 4.39 -17.00
CA HIS A 222 9.32 4.89 -18.33
C HIS A 222 10.26 3.89 -19.04
N TRP A 223 11.28 3.40 -18.32
CA TRP A 223 12.22 2.40 -18.84
C TRP A 223 11.55 1.04 -19.11
N SER A 224 10.63 0.59 -18.24
CA SER A 224 9.89 -0.65 -18.48
C SER A 224 8.90 -0.53 -19.65
N LYS A 225 8.29 0.65 -19.86
CA LYS A 225 7.51 0.94 -21.05
C LYS A 225 8.34 0.82 -22.31
N PHE A 226 9.49 1.45 -22.35
CA PHE A 226 10.39 1.39 -23.50
C PHE A 226 10.81 -0.06 -23.77
N GLY A 227 11.25 -0.80 -22.76
CA GLY A 227 11.62 -2.22 -22.90
C GLY A 227 10.46 -3.09 -23.42
N LEU A 228 9.24 -2.90 -22.91
CA LEU A 228 8.04 -3.63 -23.37
C LEU A 228 7.59 -3.24 -24.80
N THR A 229 7.94 -2.03 -25.25
CA THR A 229 7.59 -1.58 -26.61
C THR A 229 8.55 -2.16 -27.64
N VAL A 230 9.80 -2.38 -27.25
CA VAL A 230 10.85 -2.93 -28.12
C VAL A 230 10.81 -4.47 -28.19
N LEU A 231 10.29 -5.13 -27.16
CA LEU A 231 10.19 -6.59 -27.14
C LEU A 231 9.04 -7.09 -28.02
N PRO A 232 9.19 -8.22 -28.74
CA PRO A 232 8.20 -8.76 -29.69
C PRO A 232 7.01 -9.44 -28.98
N PHE A 233 6.45 -8.79 -27.97
CA PHE A 233 5.25 -9.29 -27.29
C PHE A 233 3.98 -8.84 -28.03
N PRO A 234 2.93 -9.71 -28.10
CA PRO A 234 1.63 -9.33 -28.63
C PRO A 234 1.05 -8.08 -27.94
N ARG A 235 0.36 -7.23 -28.68
CA ARG A 235 -0.22 -5.96 -28.15
C ARG A 235 -1.06 -6.19 -26.88
N ARG A 236 -1.88 -7.26 -26.85
CA ARG A 236 -2.70 -7.63 -25.68
C ARG A 236 -1.86 -7.97 -24.45
N PHE A 237 -0.79 -8.76 -24.61
CA PHE A 237 0.11 -9.11 -23.52
C PHE A 237 0.76 -7.86 -22.92
N ARG A 238 1.19 -6.92 -23.76
CA ARG A 238 1.71 -5.62 -23.32
C ARG A 238 0.69 -4.81 -22.53
N ALA A 239 -0.57 -4.77 -22.97
CA ALA A 239 -1.66 -4.07 -22.28
C ALA A 239 -1.90 -4.67 -20.86
N ILE A 240 -1.90 -5.99 -20.74
CA ILE A 240 -2.01 -6.70 -19.46
C ILE A 240 -0.86 -6.35 -18.52
N LEU A 241 0.39 -6.43 -19.01
CA LEU A 241 1.56 -6.04 -18.22
C LEU A 241 1.46 -4.59 -17.75
N PHE A 242 1.02 -3.72 -18.63
CA PHE A 242 0.79 -2.32 -18.32
C PHE A 242 -0.25 -2.11 -17.23
N GLY A 243 -1.39 -2.79 -17.30
CA GLY A 243 -2.44 -2.74 -16.29
C GLY A 243 -1.92 -3.18 -14.92
N MET A 244 -1.25 -4.33 -14.87
CA MET A 244 -0.66 -4.88 -13.65
C MET A 244 0.44 -3.98 -13.04
N MET A 245 1.20 -3.26 -13.86
CA MET A 245 2.27 -2.36 -13.40
C MET A 245 1.75 -0.99 -12.94
N ASN A 246 0.55 -0.59 -13.34
CA ASN A 246 -0.02 0.71 -13.00
C ASN A 246 -0.90 0.62 -11.75
N ALA A 247 -0.96 1.72 -10.99
CA ALA A 247 -2.04 1.98 -10.06
C ALA A 247 -3.19 2.65 -10.82
N LYS A 248 -4.41 2.15 -10.67
CA LYS A 248 -5.63 2.75 -11.18
C LYS A 248 -6.63 2.91 -10.05
N GLU A 249 -7.38 4.00 -10.08
CA GLU A 249 -8.36 4.35 -9.04
C GLU A 249 -9.40 3.24 -8.85
N ASN A 250 -9.89 2.65 -9.96
CA ASN A 250 -10.89 1.61 -9.92
C ASN A 250 -10.46 0.34 -9.16
N TYR A 251 -9.14 0.06 -9.01
CA TYR A 251 -8.69 -1.12 -8.26
C TYR A 251 -8.94 -0.98 -6.76
N ILE A 252 -8.54 0.16 -6.18
CA ILE A 252 -8.74 0.40 -4.76
C ILE A 252 -10.19 0.75 -4.46
N GLN A 253 -10.87 1.45 -5.39
CA GLN A 253 -12.29 1.76 -5.33
C GLN A 253 -13.13 0.49 -5.23
N SER A 254 -12.88 -0.51 -6.10
CA SER A 254 -13.63 -1.76 -6.06
C SER A 254 -13.39 -2.54 -4.76
N ALA A 255 -12.19 -2.45 -4.18
CA ALA A 255 -11.90 -3.06 -2.88
C ALA A 255 -12.75 -2.44 -1.76
N ILE A 256 -12.85 -1.11 -1.70
CA ILE A 256 -13.68 -0.39 -0.72
C ILE A 256 -15.16 -0.76 -0.94
N ASP A 257 -15.65 -0.66 -2.18
CA ASP A 257 -17.04 -0.96 -2.53
C ASP A 257 -17.43 -2.41 -2.22
N SER A 258 -16.48 -3.35 -2.37
CA SER A 258 -16.69 -4.76 -2.02
C SER A 258 -16.84 -4.98 -0.51
N ILE A 259 -16.13 -4.23 0.32
CA ILE A 259 -16.30 -4.26 1.78
C ILE A 259 -17.69 -3.71 2.14
N ASP A 260 -18.04 -2.54 1.60
CA ASP A 260 -19.31 -1.87 1.87
C ASP A 260 -20.51 -2.73 1.46
N SER A 261 -20.43 -3.33 0.27
CA SER A 261 -21.52 -4.16 -0.27
C SER A 261 -21.71 -5.48 0.50
N ARG A 262 -20.63 -6.10 1.00
CA ARG A 262 -20.68 -7.40 1.67
C ARG A 262 -20.96 -7.30 3.17
N TYR A 263 -20.42 -6.29 3.84
CA TYR A 263 -20.45 -6.14 5.29
C TYR A 263 -21.21 -4.89 5.76
N GLY A 264 -21.49 -3.94 4.87
CA GLY A 264 -22.15 -2.67 5.18
C GLY A 264 -21.26 -1.64 5.89
N SER A 265 -20.13 -2.06 6.48
CA SER A 265 -19.14 -1.15 7.08
C SER A 265 -17.80 -1.85 7.27
N ILE A 266 -16.74 -1.03 7.40
CA ILE A 266 -15.40 -1.53 7.69
C ILE A 266 -15.33 -2.22 9.06
N ASP A 267 -16.04 -1.72 10.07
CA ASP A 267 -16.05 -2.30 11.42
C ASP A 267 -16.62 -3.72 11.38
N LYS A 268 -17.71 -3.94 10.66
CA LYS A 268 -18.27 -5.28 10.47
C LYS A 268 -17.31 -6.20 9.71
N TYR A 269 -16.62 -5.71 8.69
CA TYR A 269 -15.59 -6.49 8.01
C TYR A 269 -14.49 -6.94 8.99
N PHE A 270 -14.02 -6.05 9.87
CA PHE A 270 -13.01 -6.41 10.88
C PHE A 270 -13.54 -7.43 11.89
N VAL A 271 -14.77 -7.27 12.35
CA VAL A 271 -15.37 -8.20 13.32
C VAL A 271 -15.70 -9.54 12.66
N GLU A 272 -16.45 -9.54 11.57
CA GLU A 272 -17.02 -10.76 10.98
C GLU A 272 -16.01 -11.53 10.11
N ALA A 273 -15.20 -10.81 9.30
CA ALA A 273 -14.25 -11.46 8.40
C ALA A 273 -12.88 -11.72 9.04
N LEU A 274 -12.39 -10.77 9.86
CA LEU A 274 -11.08 -10.89 10.49
C LEU A 274 -11.16 -11.36 11.96
N GLY A 275 -12.34 -11.40 12.58
CA GLY A 275 -12.54 -11.84 13.96
C GLY A 275 -11.86 -10.93 14.99
N ILE A 276 -11.78 -9.64 14.71
CA ILE A 276 -11.20 -8.62 15.57
C ILE A 276 -12.33 -8.00 16.41
N SER A 277 -12.15 -7.89 17.72
CA SER A 277 -13.19 -7.36 18.61
C SER A 277 -13.42 -5.87 18.43
N GLU A 278 -14.66 -5.41 18.65
CA GLU A 278 -15.01 -3.97 18.64
C GLU A 278 -14.18 -3.18 19.66
N GLU A 279 -13.84 -3.79 20.79
CA GLU A 279 -13.00 -3.18 21.82
C GLU A 279 -11.59 -2.90 21.28
N ASN A 280 -10.97 -3.84 20.55
CA ASN A 280 -9.68 -3.65 19.93
C ASN A 280 -9.73 -2.55 18.87
N ILE A 281 -10.80 -2.50 18.06
CA ILE A 281 -11.01 -1.42 17.08
C ILE A 281 -11.09 -0.06 17.78
N LYS A 282 -11.87 0.04 18.85
CA LYS A 282 -12.02 1.28 19.63
C LYS A 282 -10.69 1.73 20.23
N SER A 283 -9.96 0.82 20.88
CA SER A 283 -8.65 1.09 21.47
C SER A 283 -7.64 1.54 20.42
N PHE A 284 -7.63 0.90 19.27
CA PHE A 284 -6.78 1.26 18.15
C PHE A 284 -7.05 2.69 17.65
N ARG A 285 -8.32 3.04 17.42
CA ARG A 285 -8.70 4.40 17.04
C ARG A 285 -8.23 5.43 18.06
N GLN A 286 -8.43 5.17 19.35
CA GLN A 286 -7.97 6.06 20.42
C GLN A 286 -6.45 6.25 20.45
N SER A 287 -5.68 5.23 20.11
CA SER A 287 -4.22 5.28 20.12
C SER A 287 -3.60 5.93 18.87
N CYS A 288 -4.37 6.02 17.78
CA CYS A 288 -3.87 6.45 16.47
C CYS A 288 -4.42 7.80 16.01
N ILE A 289 -5.48 8.31 16.63
CA ILE A 289 -6.14 9.55 16.22
C ILE A 289 -5.75 10.66 17.19
N VAL A 290 -5.27 11.79 16.65
CA VAL A 290 -4.86 12.96 17.44
C VAL A 290 -5.47 14.24 16.86
N PRO A 291 -5.63 15.30 17.68
CA PRO A 291 -6.02 16.60 17.16
C PRO A 291 -5.02 17.09 16.11
N ARG A 292 -5.53 17.68 15.05
CA ARG A 292 -4.68 18.33 14.04
C ARG A 292 -4.13 19.63 14.64
N ALA A 293 -2.81 19.67 14.85
CA ALA A 293 -2.16 20.92 15.20
C ALA A 293 -2.20 21.84 13.98
N TYR A 294 -2.97 22.92 14.05
CA TYR A 294 -2.83 24.01 13.09
C TYR A 294 -1.56 24.78 13.49
N PRO A 295 -0.64 25.10 12.58
CA PRO A 295 0.40 26.05 12.87
C PRO A 295 -0.28 27.36 13.28
N GLU A 296 0.06 27.88 14.45
CA GLU A 296 -0.36 29.22 14.84
C GLU A 296 0.10 30.19 13.73
N LYS A 297 -0.83 31.04 13.28
CA LYS A 297 -0.60 32.00 12.20
C LYS A 297 0.39 33.07 12.59
#